data_de47fb5db4aa2b816242004dd649b506
#
_entry.id   de47fb5db4aa2b816242004dd649b506
#
_cell.length_a   1.000
_cell.length_b   1.000
_cell.length_c   1.000
_cell.angle_alpha   90.00
_cell.angle_beta   90.00
_cell.angle_gamma   90.00
#
_symmetry.space_group_name_H-M   'P 1'
#
loop_
_entity.id
_entity.type
_entity.pdbx_description
1 polymer ?
#
loop_
_entity_poly.entity_id
_entity_poly.type
_entity_poly.pdbx_seq_one_letter_code
_entity_poly.pdbx_strand_id
1 'polypeptide(L)'
;MRGQSTIMLYHLFTWLDKHFEIPGSGLFQFLTFRIAMAVLLSLIIATVYGKRIIIILQKKQIGESVRDLGLEGQAQKKGTPTMGGIIILLSILIPTLLFANLDKVYIRLMVLCTVWLGIIGFLDDLFKIKARKAALQKGEAYKKKDSDGLAGFTKIIGQVGLGIIIGTTLYFSNAVTVEREVITSPQAQLQRGEKLAKDTNIIVRKINGIEKRFVKVKTPITTIPFIKNHEFNYSRLITWMGKGAEDYTWIVYILIVTLIITAVSNGANLTDGLDGLAAGVSAIIGIGIGVFVYVSGNYIFADYLNVMYIPNLGELSIFVGAFVGACIGFLWYNAYPAQVFMGDTGSLALGGIIASLAIIVRKEWLIPIFCGVFLIENLSVIIQVSYFKYTKKKYGEGRRVFLMSPLHHHYQKKGFHENKIAIRFWIITVLLVVASIVTLKVR
;
A
#
# COMPACT_ATOMS: atom_id res chain seq x y z
N MET A 1 31.46 -15.42 -7.50
CA MET A 1 30.69 -15.82 -6.30
C MET A 1 29.22 -15.52 -6.58
N ARG A 2 28.36 -16.52 -6.80
CA ARG A 2 26.92 -16.35 -6.94
C ARG A 2 26.40 -15.98 -5.54
N GLY A 3 25.82 -14.79 -5.41
CA GLY A 3 25.22 -14.34 -4.16
C GLY A 3 24.22 -15.39 -3.66
N GLN A 4 24.47 -15.88 -2.46
CA GLN A 4 23.52 -16.76 -1.76
C GLN A 4 22.24 -15.94 -1.56
N SER A 5 21.11 -16.42 -2.10
CA SER A 5 19.82 -15.76 -1.93
C SER A 5 19.43 -15.80 -0.45
N THR A 6 19.01 -14.68 0.11
CA THR A 6 18.74 -14.55 1.55
C THR A 6 17.29 -14.88 1.87
N ILE A 7 16.80 -16.05 1.45
CA ILE A 7 15.51 -16.58 1.93
C ILE A 7 15.80 -17.51 3.11
N MET A 8 15.43 -17.08 4.31
CA MET A 8 15.79 -17.80 5.52
C MET A 8 15.29 -19.25 5.52
N LEU A 9 14.01 -19.46 5.27
CA LEU A 9 13.42 -20.81 5.25
C LEU A 9 13.69 -21.55 3.94
N TYR A 10 13.77 -20.88 2.80
CA TYR A 10 14.12 -21.52 1.53
C TYR A 10 15.48 -22.21 1.62
N HIS A 11 16.50 -21.53 2.14
CA HIS A 11 17.84 -22.12 2.28
C HIS A 11 17.86 -23.24 3.28
N LEU A 12 17.17 -23.05 4.42
CA LEU A 12 17.07 -24.08 5.43
C LEU A 12 16.43 -25.35 4.85
N PHE A 13 15.27 -25.23 4.21
CA PHE A 13 14.58 -26.38 3.65
C PHE A 13 15.25 -26.95 2.42
N THR A 14 15.90 -26.17 1.58
CA THR A 14 16.72 -26.68 0.46
C THR A 14 17.95 -27.41 0.98
N TRP A 15 18.54 -26.96 2.08
CA TRP A 15 19.67 -27.65 2.72
C TRP A 15 19.20 -28.97 3.35
N LEU A 16 18.05 -28.95 4.07
CA LEU A 16 17.44 -30.14 4.67
C LEU A 16 17.06 -31.17 3.59
N ASP A 17 16.50 -30.75 2.49
CA ASP A 17 16.13 -31.60 1.36
C ASP A 17 17.34 -32.33 0.78
N LYS A 18 18.46 -31.59 0.61
CA LYS A 18 19.69 -32.14 0.06
C LYS A 18 20.43 -33.11 0.99
N HIS A 19 20.26 -32.98 2.32
CA HIS A 19 21.02 -33.77 3.29
C HIS A 19 20.20 -34.87 3.96
N PHE A 20 18.89 -34.71 4.05
CA PHE A 20 18.02 -35.60 4.82
C PHE A 20 16.80 -36.10 4.04
N GLU A 21 16.60 -35.71 2.76
CA GLU A 21 15.47 -36.07 1.91
C GLU A 21 14.10 -36.00 2.64
N ILE A 22 13.91 -34.93 3.41
CA ILE A 22 12.70 -34.77 4.23
C ILE A 22 11.49 -34.58 3.32
N PRO A 23 10.45 -35.42 3.41
CA PRO A 23 9.24 -35.27 2.62
C PRO A 23 8.62 -33.87 2.79
N GLY A 24 8.40 -33.17 1.66
CA GLY A 24 7.81 -31.83 1.65
C GLY A 24 8.76 -30.66 1.75
N SER A 25 10.08 -30.86 1.98
CA SER A 25 11.07 -29.77 1.99
C SER A 25 11.17 -29.06 0.64
N GLY A 26 11.02 -29.78 -0.47
CA GLY A 26 10.98 -29.20 -1.82
C GLY A 26 9.82 -28.26 -2.11
N LEU A 27 8.75 -28.26 -1.30
CA LEU A 27 7.59 -27.39 -1.48
C LEU A 27 7.96 -25.90 -1.35
N PHE A 28 8.96 -25.57 -0.54
CA PHE A 28 9.43 -24.18 -0.38
C PHE A 28 10.06 -23.58 -1.63
N GLN A 29 10.37 -24.40 -2.65
CA GLN A 29 10.83 -23.91 -3.95
C GLN A 29 9.68 -23.30 -4.78
N PHE A 30 8.43 -23.71 -4.53
CA PHE A 30 7.26 -23.22 -5.25
C PHE A 30 6.76 -21.90 -4.67
N LEU A 31 6.65 -20.90 -5.54
CA LEU A 31 6.14 -19.56 -5.18
C LEU A 31 4.74 -19.61 -4.57
N THR A 32 3.83 -20.40 -5.15
CA THR A 32 2.44 -20.55 -4.69
C THR A 32 2.36 -21.11 -3.28
N PHE A 33 3.20 -22.07 -2.94
CA PHE A 33 3.28 -22.62 -1.59
C PHE A 33 3.74 -21.54 -0.59
N ARG A 34 4.78 -20.77 -0.93
CA ARG A 34 5.28 -19.69 -0.07
C ARG A 34 4.25 -18.56 0.12
N ILE A 35 3.46 -18.24 -0.92
CA ILE A 35 2.34 -17.29 -0.80
C ILE A 35 1.30 -17.81 0.20
N ALA A 36 0.87 -19.08 0.04
CA ALA A 36 -0.12 -19.66 0.94
C ALA A 36 0.37 -19.70 2.40
N MET A 37 1.62 -20.08 2.63
CA MET A 37 2.24 -20.07 3.95
C MET A 37 2.36 -18.66 4.54
N ALA A 38 2.66 -17.65 3.72
CA ALA A 38 2.70 -16.26 4.16
C ALA A 38 1.32 -15.75 4.60
N VAL A 39 0.26 -16.08 3.84
CA VAL A 39 -1.13 -15.75 4.22
C VAL A 39 -1.51 -16.42 5.52
N LEU A 40 -1.28 -17.73 5.64
CA LEU A 40 -1.64 -18.51 6.84
C LEU A 40 -0.90 -18.01 8.08
N LEU A 41 0.41 -17.82 7.97
CA LEU A 41 1.20 -17.35 9.10
C LEU A 41 0.80 -15.92 9.51
N SER A 42 0.52 -15.05 8.54
CA SER A 42 0.04 -13.70 8.81
C SER A 42 -1.29 -13.71 9.56
N LEU A 43 -2.25 -14.51 9.11
CA LEU A 43 -3.54 -14.72 9.79
C LEU A 43 -3.35 -15.24 11.22
N ILE A 44 -2.49 -16.25 11.42
CA ILE A 44 -2.21 -16.82 12.75
C ILE A 44 -1.58 -15.75 13.65
N ILE A 45 -0.61 -15.00 13.17
CA ILE A 45 0.01 -13.93 13.98
C ILE A 45 -1.03 -12.90 14.38
N ALA A 46 -1.84 -12.42 13.43
CA ALA A 46 -2.85 -11.39 13.71
C ALA A 46 -3.93 -11.90 14.68
N THR A 47 -4.44 -13.14 14.53
CA THR A 47 -5.54 -13.65 15.33
C THR A 47 -5.07 -14.22 16.67
N VAL A 48 -4.03 -15.06 16.70
CA VAL A 48 -3.59 -15.73 17.94
C VAL A 48 -2.76 -14.79 18.81
N TYR A 49 -1.75 -14.13 18.22
CA TYR A 49 -0.89 -13.22 19.00
C TYR A 49 -1.51 -11.82 19.17
N GLY A 50 -2.46 -11.44 18.31
CA GLY A 50 -3.18 -10.17 18.40
C GLY A 50 -3.80 -9.93 19.78
N LYS A 51 -4.44 -10.96 20.36
CA LYS A 51 -5.01 -10.87 21.72
C LYS A 51 -3.98 -10.52 22.79
N ARG A 52 -2.78 -11.11 22.72
CA ARG A 52 -1.70 -10.81 23.67
C ARG A 52 -1.23 -9.37 23.53
N ILE A 53 -1.09 -8.88 22.29
CA ILE A 53 -0.69 -7.50 22.02
C ILE A 53 -1.77 -6.54 22.53
N ILE A 54 -3.05 -6.81 22.31
CA ILE A 54 -4.17 -6.00 22.82
C ILE A 54 -4.11 -5.89 24.36
N ILE A 55 -3.88 -7.01 25.07
CA ILE A 55 -3.75 -7.00 26.54
C ILE A 55 -2.56 -6.14 26.98
N ILE A 56 -1.42 -6.21 26.29
CA ILE A 56 -0.24 -5.38 26.58
C ILE A 56 -0.56 -3.90 26.35
N LEU A 57 -1.26 -3.58 25.25
CA LEU A 57 -1.67 -2.22 24.95
C LEU A 57 -2.64 -1.68 26.01
N GLN A 58 -3.63 -2.48 26.42
CA GLN A 58 -4.57 -2.09 27.48
C GLN A 58 -3.87 -1.81 28.81
N LYS A 59 -2.88 -2.63 29.20
CA LYS A 59 -2.10 -2.41 30.44
C LYS A 59 -1.24 -1.14 30.40
N LYS A 60 -0.72 -0.78 29.23
CA LYS A 60 0.18 0.39 29.04
C LYS A 60 -0.55 1.66 28.72
N GLN A 61 -1.77 1.58 28.18
CA GLN A 61 -2.54 2.71 27.69
C GLN A 61 -3.72 2.98 28.61
N ILE A 62 -3.95 4.25 28.90
CA ILE A 62 -5.24 4.72 29.37
C ILE A 62 -6.14 4.68 28.13
N GLY A 63 -7.22 3.91 28.15
CA GLY A 63 -8.16 3.72 27.03
C GLY A 63 -8.49 5.04 26.29
N GLU A 64 -8.75 5.00 24.99
CA GLU A 64 -8.93 6.21 24.18
C GLU A 64 -10.08 7.09 24.70
N SER A 65 -9.87 8.42 24.80
CA SER A 65 -10.96 9.35 24.96
C SER A 65 -11.57 9.57 23.58
N VAL A 66 -12.73 9.03 23.35
CA VAL A 66 -13.46 9.30 22.12
C VAL A 66 -13.83 10.79 22.11
N ARG A 67 -13.51 11.50 21.02
CA ARG A 67 -14.04 12.87 20.82
C ARG A 67 -15.56 12.78 20.86
N ASP A 68 -16.18 13.56 21.72
CA ASP A 68 -17.64 13.68 21.66
C ASP A 68 -18.01 14.44 20.38
N LEU A 69 -18.40 13.68 19.39
CA LEU A 69 -18.86 14.17 18.08
C LEU A 69 -20.39 14.21 18.02
N GLY A 70 -21.08 13.84 19.11
CA GLY A 70 -22.52 13.68 19.18
C GLY A 70 -23.02 12.58 18.22
N LEU A 71 -22.27 11.48 18.09
CA LEU A 71 -22.60 10.33 17.27
C LEU A 71 -23.01 9.16 18.16
N GLU A 72 -23.99 8.35 17.71
CA GLU A 72 -24.41 7.14 18.42
C GLU A 72 -23.26 6.12 18.49
N GLY A 73 -23.17 5.36 19.58
CA GLY A 73 -22.15 4.31 19.78
C GLY A 73 -20.78 4.80 20.29
N GLN A 74 -20.55 6.11 20.40
CA GLN A 74 -19.26 6.63 20.87
C GLN A 74 -18.95 6.26 22.33
N ALA A 75 -19.97 6.18 23.18
CA ALA A 75 -19.79 5.79 24.58
C ALA A 75 -19.21 4.37 24.73
N GLN A 76 -19.56 3.45 23.84
CA GLN A 76 -19.08 2.07 23.84
C GLN A 76 -17.59 1.95 23.45
N LYS A 77 -17.05 2.93 22.71
CA LYS A 77 -15.63 2.97 22.29
C LYS A 77 -14.67 3.51 23.35
N LYS A 78 -15.21 4.02 24.45
CA LYS A 78 -14.41 4.56 25.56
C LYS A 78 -13.62 3.43 26.23
N GLY A 79 -12.29 3.52 26.22
CA GLY A 79 -11.45 2.50 26.83
C GLY A 79 -10.81 1.52 25.82
N THR A 80 -11.26 1.50 24.56
CA THR A 80 -10.63 0.67 23.52
C THR A 80 -9.19 1.17 23.27
N PRO A 81 -8.17 0.26 23.32
CA PRO A 81 -6.78 0.67 23.09
C PRO A 81 -6.55 1.05 21.63
N THR A 82 -5.65 2.00 21.40
CA THR A 82 -5.14 2.36 20.07
C THR A 82 -3.78 1.70 19.81
N MET A 83 -3.12 1.97 18.67
CA MET A 83 -1.86 1.38 18.21
C MET A 83 -1.97 -0.11 17.80
N GLY A 84 -3.16 -0.59 17.47
CA GLY A 84 -3.37 -1.94 16.93
C GLY A 84 -2.64 -2.20 15.63
N GLY A 85 -2.20 -1.15 14.93
CA GLY A 85 -1.35 -1.23 13.74
C GLY A 85 -0.08 -2.06 13.95
N ILE A 86 0.42 -2.17 15.18
CA ILE A 86 1.56 -3.06 15.51
C ILE A 86 1.25 -4.51 15.14
N ILE A 87 0.01 -4.96 15.36
CA ILE A 87 -0.43 -6.32 15.00
C ILE A 87 -0.29 -6.51 13.48
N ILE A 88 -0.76 -5.53 12.70
CA ILE A 88 -0.68 -5.55 11.23
C ILE A 88 0.79 -5.59 10.79
N LEU A 89 1.63 -4.70 11.31
CA LEU A 89 3.04 -4.60 10.93
C LEU A 89 3.79 -5.92 11.19
N LEU A 90 3.62 -6.52 12.37
CA LEU A 90 4.24 -7.80 12.68
C LEU A 90 3.71 -8.93 11.81
N SER A 91 2.41 -8.94 11.52
CA SER A 91 1.78 -9.94 10.66
C SER A 91 2.19 -9.82 9.18
N ILE A 92 2.65 -8.65 8.73
CA ILE A 92 3.25 -8.47 7.40
C ILE A 92 4.73 -8.83 7.42
N LEU A 93 5.49 -8.27 8.36
CA LEU A 93 6.95 -8.35 8.35
C LEU A 93 7.46 -9.76 8.63
N ILE A 94 6.92 -10.46 9.63
CA ILE A 94 7.42 -11.79 10.00
C ILE A 94 7.27 -12.79 8.85
N PRO A 95 6.08 -12.99 8.24
CA PRO A 95 5.97 -13.91 7.10
C PRO A 95 6.80 -13.48 5.90
N THR A 96 6.90 -12.16 5.63
CA THR A 96 7.71 -11.64 4.53
C THR A 96 9.19 -11.97 4.71
N LEU A 97 9.75 -11.76 5.91
CA LEU A 97 11.14 -12.07 6.21
C LEU A 97 11.43 -13.59 6.15
N LEU A 98 10.45 -14.43 6.50
CA LEU A 98 10.61 -15.87 6.48
C LEU A 98 10.49 -16.49 5.09
N PHE A 99 9.56 -16.01 4.26
CA PHE A 99 9.19 -16.69 3.01
C PHE A 99 9.63 -15.94 1.74
N ALA A 100 9.86 -14.62 1.79
CA ALA A 100 10.24 -13.85 0.62
C ALA A 100 11.76 -13.77 0.44
N ASN A 101 12.17 -13.61 -0.82
CA ASN A 101 13.57 -13.39 -1.17
C ASN A 101 13.97 -11.93 -0.94
N LEU A 102 14.73 -11.67 0.11
CA LEU A 102 15.18 -10.34 0.50
C LEU A 102 16.23 -9.73 -0.45
N ASP A 103 16.84 -10.53 -1.34
CA ASP A 103 17.77 -10.01 -2.36
C ASP A 103 17.04 -9.24 -3.47
N LYS A 104 15.70 -9.44 -3.58
CA LYS A 104 14.89 -8.74 -4.57
C LYS A 104 14.60 -7.32 -4.12
N VAL A 105 14.91 -6.36 -5.02
CA VAL A 105 14.75 -4.93 -4.74
C VAL A 105 13.33 -4.57 -4.32
N TYR A 106 12.31 -5.18 -4.94
CA TYR A 106 10.91 -4.90 -4.63
C TYR A 106 10.54 -5.32 -3.21
N ILE A 107 11.04 -6.47 -2.73
CA ILE A 107 10.81 -6.92 -1.33
C ILE A 107 11.48 -5.97 -0.35
N ARG A 108 12.74 -5.58 -0.60
CA ARG A 108 13.45 -4.61 0.26
C ARG A 108 12.73 -3.27 0.35
N LEU A 109 12.20 -2.77 -0.78
CA LEU A 109 11.42 -1.54 -0.80
C LEU A 109 10.13 -1.67 0.01
N MET A 110 9.44 -2.81 -0.08
CA MET A 110 8.19 -3.00 0.68
C MET A 110 8.43 -3.17 2.18
N VAL A 111 9.49 -3.90 2.57
CA VAL A 111 9.90 -3.98 3.99
C VAL A 111 10.28 -2.61 4.53
N LEU A 112 11.08 -1.84 3.76
CA LEU A 112 11.44 -0.46 4.12
C LEU A 112 10.20 0.42 4.28
N CYS A 113 9.27 0.39 3.31
CA CYS A 113 8.02 1.16 3.36
C CYS A 113 7.21 0.83 4.62
N THR A 114 7.05 -0.46 4.91
CA THR A 114 6.29 -0.94 6.07
C THR A 114 6.89 -0.46 7.38
N VAL A 115 8.20 -0.61 7.54
CA VAL A 115 8.92 -0.19 8.75
C VAL A 115 8.94 1.34 8.87
N TRP A 116 9.23 2.06 7.79
CA TRP A 116 9.36 3.51 7.78
C TRP A 116 8.07 4.23 8.19
N LEU A 117 6.97 3.92 7.53
CA LEU A 117 5.67 4.54 7.88
C LEU A 117 5.10 3.97 9.18
N GLY A 118 5.38 2.71 9.49
CA GLY A 118 5.04 2.12 10.77
C GLY A 118 5.70 2.85 11.94
N ILE A 119 6.99 3.20 11.84
CA ILE A 119 7.70 3.97 12.86
C ILE A 119 7.12 5.38 12.98
N ILE A 120 6.86 6.07 11.87
CA ILE A 120 6.28 7.42 11.90
C ILE A 120 4.92 7.41 12.58
N GLY A 121 4.04 6.49 12.22
CA GLY A 121 2.73 6.34 12.85
C GLY A 121 2.83 5.95 14.32
N PHE A 122 3.75 5.05 14.66
CA PHE A 122 4.01 4.64 16.04
C PHE A 122 4.47 5.81 16.93
N LEU A 123 5.38 6.63 16.44
CA LEU A 123 5.83 7.82 17.16
C LEU A 123 4.68 8.82 17.35
N ASP A 124 3.86 9.02 16.33
CA ASP A 124 2.68 9.88 16.43
C ASP A 124 1.71 9.41 17.52
N ASP A 125 1.36 8.12 17.49
CA ASP A 125 0.47 7.52 18.48
C ASP A 125 1.08 7.59 19.91
N LEU A 126 2.40 7.38 20.05
CA LEU A 126 3.11 7.52 21.33
C LEU A 126 3.04 8.95 21.89
N PHE A 127 3.24 9.96 21.05
CA PHE A 127 3.17 11.35 21.50
C PHE A 127 1.76 11.73 21.94
N LYS A 128 0.72 11.28 21.21
CA LYS A 128 -0.68 11.45 21.61
C LYS A 128 -0.97 10.83 22.98
N ILE A 129 -0.45 9.62 23.24
CA ILE A 129 -0.63 8.93 24.54
C ILE A 129 0.11 9.69 25.66
N LYS A 130 1.34 10.17 25.40
CA LYS A 130 2.11 10.95 26.40
C LYS A 130 1.41 12.26 26.74
N ALA A 131 0.95 13.02 25.74
CA ALA A 131 0.23 14.27 25.93
C ALA A 131 -1.03 14.07 26.80
N ARG A 132 -1.76 12.99 26.55
CA ARG A 132 -2.93 12.63 27.33
C ARG A 132 -2.60 12.28 28.79
N LYS A 133 -1.58 11.46 29.03
CA LYS A 133 -1.15 11.10 30.39
C LYS A 133 -0.76 12.36 31.18
N ALA A 134 -0.04 13.30 30.53
CA ALA A 134 0.35 14.56 31.15
C ALA A 134 -0.85 15.43 31.51
N ALA A 135 -1.89 15.51 30.66
CA ALA A 135 -3.10 16.26 31.00
C ALA A 135 -3.88 15.65 32.18
N LEU A 136 -4.00 14.31 32.20
CA LEU A 136 -4.68 13.61 33.31
C LEU A 136 -3.94 13.78 34.64
N GLN A 137 -2.59 13.79 34.64
CA GLN A 137 -1.79 14.05 35.85
C GLN A 137 -1.97 15.46 36.39
N LYS A 138 -2.30 16.44 35.52
CA LYS A 138 -2.59 17.83 35.92
C LYS A 138 -4.04 18.03 36.36
N GLY A 139 -4.86 16.97 36.41
CA GLY A 139 -6.29 17.06 36.76
C GLY A 139 -7.15 17.76 35.71
N GLU A 140 -6.62 18.01 34.49
CA GLU A 140 -7.35 18.66 33.43
C GLU A 140 -8.15 17.63 32.59
N ALA A 141 -9.38 17.97 32.22
CA ALA A 141 -10.14 17.20 31.25
C ALA A 141 -9.39 17.24 29.90
N TYR A 142 -8.85 16.09 29.48
CA TYR A 142 -8.12 16.01 28.21
C TYR A 142 -9.06 16.34 27.04
N LYS A 143 -8.78 17.43 26.35
CA LYS A 143 -9.39 17.76 25.05
C LYS A 143 -8.35 17.45 23.97
N LYS A 144 -8.63 16.45 23.14
CA LYS A 144 -7.76 16.05 22.02
C LYS A 144 -7.52 17.27 21.12
N LYS A 145 -6.27 17.74 21.08
CA LYS A 145 -5.80 18.80 20.17
C LYS A 145 -5.09 18.17 18.99
N ASP A 146 -5.13 18.82 17.83
CA ASP A 146 -4.39 18.35 16.65
C ASP A 146 -2.87 18.41 16.83
N SER A 147 -2.41 19.14 17.86
CA SER A 147 -0.99 19.30 18.24
C SER A 147 -0.47 18.20 19.20
N ASP A 148 -1.31 17.29 19.65
CA ASP A 148 -0.92 16.29 20.67
C ASP A 148 -0.05 15.15 20.11
N GLY A 149 -0.06 14.96 18.80
CA GLY A 149 0.81 14.03 18.07
C GLY A 149 1.98 14.73 17.36
N LEU A 150 2.58 14.05 16.40
CA LEU A 150 3.49 14.69 15.45
C LEU A 150 2.73 15.77 14.68
N ALA A 151 3.33 16.95 14.53
CA ALA A 151 2.77 17.98 13.67
C ALA A 151 2.49 17.39 12.29
N GLY A 152 1.36 17.73 11.66
CA GLY A 152 0.99 17.19 10.34
C GLY A 152 2.11 17.34 9.30
N PHE A 153 2.89 18.43 9.41
CA PHE A 153 4.08 18.67 8.59
C PHE A 153 5.15 17.57 8.74
N THR A 154 5.40 17.08 9.96
CA THR A 154 6.40 16.02 10.22
C THR A 154 6.00 14.69 9.55
N LYS A 155 4.70 14.36 9.55
CA LYS A 155 4.19 13.19 8.82
C LYS A 155 4.41 13.33 7.32
N ILE A 156 4.13 14.51 6.77
CA ILE A 156 4.36 14.81 5.35
C ILE A 156 5.84 14.68 5.00
N ILE A 157 6.76 15.22 5.82
CA ILE A 157 8.20 15.05 5.60
C ILE A 157 8.59 13.57 5.54
N GLY A 158 8.06 12.75 6.44
CA GLY A 158 8.32 11.32 6.43
C GLY A 158 7.78 10.62 5.19
N GLN A 159 6.59 10.97 4.74
CA GLN A 159 5.99 10.46 3.50
C GLN A 159 6.77 10.90 2.25
N VAL A 160 7.18 12.17 2.20
CA VAL A 160 8.03 12.73 1.14
C VAL A 160 9.38 12.01 1.10
N GLY A 161 10.03 11.82 2.26
CA GLY A 161 11.30 11.09 2.35
C GLY A 161 11.19 9.67 1.79
N LEU A 162 10.13 8.94 2.16
CA LEU A 162 9.87 7.61 1.60
C LEU A 162 9.62 7.66 0.08
N GLY A 163 8.83 8.64 -0.38
CA GLY A 163 8.54 8.83 -1.81
C GLY A 163 9.80 9.05 -2.63
N ILE A 164 10.72 9.88 -2.12
CA ILE A 164 12.03 10.11 -2.75
C ILE A 164 12.84 8.82 -2.80
N ILE A 165 12.93 8.06 -1.71
CA ILE A 165 13.69 6.79 -1.66
C ILE A 165 13.12 5.79 -2.66
N ILE A 166 11.80 5.57 -2.67
CA ILE A 166 11.16 4.63 -3.58
C ILE A 166 11.30 5.10 -5.03
N GLY A 167 10.99 6.36 -5.33
CA GLY A 167 11.08 6.91 -6.68
C GLY A 167 12.49 6.85 -7.23
N THR A 168 13.50 7.23 -6.44
CA THR A 168 14.92 7.17 -6.81
C THR A 168 15.35 5.71 -7.05
N THR A 169 14.97 4.79 -6.17
CA THR A 169 15.34 3.37 -6.34
C THR A 169 14.69 2.78 -7.59
N LEU A 170 13.40 3.03 -7.83
CA LEU A 170 12.71 2.50 -9.00
C LEU A 170 13.22 3.09 -10.32
N TYR A 171 13.67 4.34 -10.30
CA TYR A 171 14.20 4.99 -11.51
C TYR A 171 15.65 4.61 -11.80
N PHE A 172 16.53 4.62 -10.80
CA PHE A 172 17.98 4.49 -11.01
C PHE A 172 18.52 3.07 -10.85
N SER A 173 17.84 2.19 -10.08
CA SER A 173 18.33 0.83 -9.84
C SER A 173 18.40 0.00 -11.12
N ASN A 174 19.54 -0.68 -11.34
CA ASN A 174 19.71 -1.60 -12.47
C ASN A 174 18.88 -2.90 -12.32
N ALA A 175 18.43 -3.21 -11.10
CA ALA A 175 17.57 -4.36 -10.84
C ALA A 175 16.10 -4.13 -11.24
N VAL A 176 15.72 -2.88 -11.50
CA VAL A 176 14.36 -2.49 -11.91
C VAL A 176 14.32 -2.37 -13.43
N THR A 177 13.79 -3.40 -14.08
CA THR A 177 13.69 -3.49 -15.54
C THR A 177 12.34 -4.05 -15.94
N VAL A 178 11.96 -3.80 -17.18
CA VAL A 178 10.84 -4.48 -17.87
C VAL A 178 11.38 -5.23 -19.06
N GLU A 179 10.65 -6.22 -19.54
CA GLU A 179 11.01 -6.92 -20.76
C GLU A 179 10.18 -6.41 -21.94
N ARG A 180 10.85 -6.16 -23.06
CA ARG A 180 10.28 -5.76 -24.35
C ARG A 180 10.52 -6.84 -25.37
N GLU A 181 9.47 -7.20 -26.16
CA GLU A 181 9.61 -8.04 -27.33
C GLU A 181 10.36 -7.29 -28.42
N VAL A 182 11.31 -7.95 -29.08
CA VAL A 182 12.16 -7.38 -30.13
C VAL A 182 11.88 -8.09 -31.44
N ILE A 183 11.35 -7.32 -32.42
CA ILE A 183 11.03 -7.81 -33.76
C ILE A 183 12.21 -7.54 -34.71
N THR A 184 12.89 -6.40 -34.55
CA THR A 184 14.06 -5.98 -35.39
C THR A 184 15.32 -5.86 -34.54
N SER A 185 16.03 -4.74 -34.57
CA SER A 185 17.17 -4.50 -33.67
C SER A 185 16.72 -3.91 -32.32
N PRO A 186 17.34 -4.29 -31.19
CA PRO A 186 16.97 -3.77 -29.87
C PRO A 186 16.99 -2.24 -29.78
N GLN A 187 17.96 -1.59 -30.44
CA GLN A 187 18.13 -0.13 -30.42
C GLN A 187 17.05 0.60 -31.22
N ALA A 188 16.59 0.02 -32.34
CA ALA A 188 15.58 0.64 -33.21
C ALA A 188 14.17 0.71 -32.59
N GLN A 189 13.91 -0.04 -31.51
CA GLN A 189 12.60 -0.15 -30.87
C GLN A 189 12.50 0.59 -29.53
N LEU A 190 13.59 1.19 -29.06
CA LEU A 190 13.57 1.97 -27.81
C LEU A 190 12.68 3.20 -27.96
N GLN A 191 11.75 3.35 -27.02
CA GLN A 191 10.97 4.59 -26.90
C GLN A 191 11.81 5.69 -26.24
N ARG A 192 11.37 6.96 -26.36
CA ARG A 192 12.02 8.09 -25.69
C ARG A 192 12.17 7.84 -24.18
N GLY A 193 13.38 8.07 -23.67
CA GLY A 193 13.71 7.84 -22.26
C GLY A 193 13.93 6.39 -21.84
N GLU A 194 13.80 5.42 -22.76
CA GLU A 194 14.18 4.03 -22.50
C GLU A 194 15.68 3.83 -22.72
N LYS A 195 16.29 3.02 -21.87
CA LYS A 195 17.71 2.63 -21.97
C LYS A 195 17.82 1.11 -21.86
N LEU A 196 18.65 0.48 -22.67
CA LEU A 196 18.99 -0.92 -22.50
C LEU A 196 19.58 -1.16 -21.10
N ALA A 197 19.23 -2.26 -20.45
CA ALA A 197 19.87 -2.64 -19.19
C ALA A 197 21.34 -2.99 -19.44
N LYS A 198 22.20 -2.79 -18.43
CA LYS A 198 23.66 -3.01 -18.56
C LYS A 198 24.04 -4.45 -19.00
N ASP A 199 23.25 -5.44 -18.58
CA ASP A 199 23.47 -6.86 -18.90
C ASP A 199 22.38 -7.35 -19.87
N THR A 200 22.28 -6.71 -21.04
CA THR A 200 21.23 -7.00 -22.00
C THR A 200 21.61 -8.16 -22.91
N ASN A 201 21.26 -9.37 -22.50
CA ASN A 201 21.23 -10.53 -23.40
C ASN A 201 19.83 -10.65 -23.99
N ILE A 202 19.77 -11.07 -25.26
CA ILE A 202 18.49 -11.44 -25.90
C ILE A 202 17.98 -12.70 -25.21
N ILE A 203 16.78 -12.61 -24.62
CA ILE A 203 16.10 -13.73 -23.97
C ILE A 203 15.13 -14.32 -24.99
N VAL A 204 15.35 -15.57 -25.37
CA VAL A 204 14.43 -16.29 -26.26
C VAL A 204 13.46 -17.12 -25.41
N ARG A 205 12.16 -16.96 -25.63
CA ARG A 205 11.12 -17.74 -24.97
C ARG A 205 10.18 -18.33 -26.02
N LYS A 206 9.78 -19.58 -25.79
CA LYS A 206 8.73 -20.22 -26.60
C LYS A 206 7.39 -20.01 -25.91
N ILE A 207 6.53 -19.19 -26.51
CA ILE A 207 5.19 -18.86 -25.99
C ILE A 207 4.18 -19.32 -27.04
N ASN A 208 3.25 -20.19 -26.66
CA ASN A 208 2.25 -20.76 -27.57
C ASN A 208 2.86 -21.40 -28.85
N GLY A 209 4.06 -22.03 -28.71
CA GLY A 209 4.76 -22.63 -29.83
C GLY A 209 5.61 -21.69 -30.69
N ILE A 210 5.52 -20.38 -30.48
CA ILE A 210 6.24 -19.35 -31.24
C ILE A 210 7.44 -18.88 -30.42
N GLU A 211 8.61 -18.80 -31.04
CA GLU A 211 9.81 -18.22 -30.41
C GLU A 211 9.74 -16.69 -30.48
N LYS A 212 9.68 -16.08 -29.32
CA LYS A 212 9.73 -14.63 -29.15
C LYS A 212 11.03 -14.20 -28.48
N ARG A 213 11.59 -13.09 -28.94
CA ARG A 213 12.84 -12.51 -28.46
C ARG A 213 12.55 -11.31 -27.57
N PHE A 214 13.14 -11.25 -26.39
CA PHE A 214 12.94 -10.19 -25.41
C PHE A 214 14.28 -9.57 -25.02
N VAL A 215 14.23 -8.29 -24.66
CA VAL A 215 15.35 -7.56 -24.06
C VAL A 215 14.90 -6.85 -22.79
N LYS A 216 15.82 -6.71 -21.84
CA LYS A 216 15.57 -5.95 -20.61
C LYS A 216 15.85 -4.47 -20.88
N VAL A 217 14.87 -3.63 -20.55
CA VAL A 217 14.97 -2.18 -20.69
C VAL A 217 14.65 -1.48 -19.37
N LYS A 218 15.32 -0.37 -19.13
CA LYS A 218 14.93 0.60 -18.10
C LYS A 218 14.00 1.62 -18.75
N THR A 219 12.85 1.82 -18.17
CA THR A 219 11.83 2.66 -18.79
C THR A 219 11.08 3.48 -17.72
N PRO A 220 10.80 4.78 -18.00
CA PRO A 220 9.90 5.61 -17.21
C PRO A 220 8.44 5.47 -17.67
N ILE A 221 8.02 4.28 -18.08
CA ILE A 221 6.69 4.00 -18.61
C ILE A 221 5.82 3.40 -17.52
N THR A 222 4.55 3.79 -17.50
CA THR A 222 3.48 3.22 -16.69
C THR A 222 2.30 2.81 -17.56
N THR A 223 1.36 2.10 -16.97
CA THR A 223 0.13 1.68 -17.65
C THR A 223 -0.99 2.67 -17.37
N ILE A 224 -1.65 3.16 -18.44
CA ILE A 224 -2.90 3.93 -18.36
C ILE A 224 -4.01 3.10 -19.02
N PRO A 225 -5.16 2.89 -18.34
CA PRO A 225 -6.30 2.22 -18.94
C PRO A 225 -6.91 3.06 -20.06
N PHE A 226 -7.61 2.40 -20.98
CA PHE A 226 -8.40 3.01 -22.07
C PHE A 226 -7.60 3.77 -23.15
N ILE A 227 -6.27 3.71 -23.14
CA ILE A 227 -5.43 4.30 -24.19
C ILE A 227 -4.83 3.18 -25.04
N LYS A 228 -4.73 3.41 -26.37
CA LYS A 228 -4.07 2.48 -27.30
C LYS A 228 -2.64 2.17 -26.82
N ASN A 229 -2.30 0.89 -26.75
CA ASN A 229 -1.06 0.33 -26.22
C ASN A 229 -0.91 0.42 -24.67
N HIS A 230 -1.88 0.96 -23.93
CA HIS A 230 -1.89 1.06 -22.46
C HIS A 230 -0.65 1.67 -21.81
N GLU A 231 0.20 2.36 -22.56
CA GLU A 231 1.48 2.88 -22.08
C GLU A 231 1.50 4.40 -22.06
N PHE A 232 1.95 4.93 -20.94
CA PHE A 232 2.25 6.34 -20.76
C PHE A 232 3.69 6.52 -20.34
N ASN A 233 4.42 7.32 -21.11
CA ASN A 233 5.81 7.63 -20.83
C ASN A 233 5.90 8.99 -20.12
N TYR A 234 6.45 9.01 -18.91
CA TYR A 234 6.62 10.22 -18.13
C TYR A 234 7.48 11.29 -18.80
N SER A 235 8.38 10.91 -19.71
CA SER A 235 9.17 11.89 -20.48
C SER A 235 8.29 12.83 -21.30
N ARG A 236 7.09 12.41 -21.70
CA ARG A 236 6.14 13.27 -22.45
C ARG A 236 5.71 14.51 -21.68
N LEU A 237 5.73 14.45 -20.34
CA LEU A 237 5.34 15.58 -19.49
C LEU A 237 6.32 16.76 -19.57
N ILE A 238 7.55 16.52 -20.05
CA ILE A 238 8.60 17.55 -20.09
C ILE A 238 9.13 17.82 -21.51
N THR A 239 8.65 17.11 -22.54
CA THR A 239 9.10 17.30 -23.93
C THR A 239 8.87 18.71 -24.45
N TRP A 240 7.89 19.44 -23.92
CA TRP A 240 7.62 20.83 -24.25
C TRP A 240 8.74 21.80 -23.83
N MET A 241 9.62 21.39 -22.91
CA MET A 241 10.76 22.19 -22.43
C MET A 241 11.93 22.22 -23.43
N GLY A 242 11.86 21.46 -24.55
CA GLY A 242 12.86 21.45 -25.60
C GLY A 242 13.70 20.16 -25.66
N LYS A 243 14.67 20.15 -26.59
CA LYS A 243 15.57 19.02 -26.80
C LYS A 243 16.46 18.80 -25.57
N GLY A 244 16.58 17.57 -25.10
CA GLY A 244 17.37 17.20 -23.89
C GLY A 244 16.58 17.25 -22.56
N ALA A 245 15.34 17.75 -22.54
CA ALA A 245 14.52 17.74 -21.33
C ALA A 245 14.25 16.33 -20.82
N GLU A 246 14.33 15.32 -21.68
CA GLU A 246 14.12 13.90 -21.35
C GLU A 246 15.08 13.39 -20.26
N ASP A 247 16.28 13.96 -20.14
CA ASP A 247 17.26 13.63 -19.11
C ASP A 247 16.78 14.00 -17.71
N TYR A 248 15.82 14.90 -17.59
CA TYR A 248 15.21 15.32 -16.32
C TYR A 248 13.91 14.56 -15.96
N THR A 249 13.54 13.53 -16.73
CA THR A 249 12.33 12.71 -16.48
C THR A 249 12.31 12.13 -15.06
N TRP A 250 13.46 11.84 -14.49
CA TRP A 250 13.59 11.33 -13.14
C TRP A 250 13.00 12.25 -12.07
N ILE A 251 13.10 13.58 -12.26
CA ILE A 251 12.55 14.58 -11.32
C ILE A 251 11.03 14.46 -11.30
N VAL A 252 10.41 14.45 -12.48
CA VAL A 252 8.94 14.33 -12.62
C VAL A 252 8.46 13.00 -12.06
N TYR A 253 9.18 11.90 -12.35
CA TYR A 253 8.85 10.58 -11.84
C TYR A 253 8.88 10.53 -10.31
N ILE A 254 9.97 11.00 -9.68
CA ILE A 254 10.10 11.02 -8.21
C ILE A 254 9.02 11.91 -7.59
N LEU A 255 8.72 13.05 -8.18
CA LEU A 255 7.69 13.97 -7.70
C LEU A 255 6.31 13.31 -7.72
N ILE A 256 5.96 12.64 -8.81
CA ILE A 256 4.68 11.92 -8.93
C ILE A 256 4.60 10.76 -7.93
N VAL A 257 5.67 9.95 -7.80
CA VAL A 257 5.74 8.87 -6.81
C VAL A 257 5.53 9.41 -5.39
N THR A 258 6.19 10.50 -5.06
CA THR A 258 6.09 11.16 -3.75
C THR A 258 4.67 11.65 -3.48
N LEU A 259 4.04 12.29 -4.47
CA LEU A 259 2.67 12.78 -4.38
C LEU A 259 1.68 11.62 -4.16
N ILE A 260 1.84 10.52 -4.89
CA ILE A 260 0.98 9.33 -4.78
C ILE A 260 1.12 8.69 -3.38
N ILE A 261 2.34 8.46 -2.90
CA ILE A 261 2.58 7.87 -1.57
C ILE A 261 1.96 8.76 -0.49
N THR A 262 2.17 10.08 -0.57
CA THR A 262 1.59 11.03 0.38
C THR A 262 0.07 11.03 0.34
N ALA A 263 -0.53 11.08 -0.86
CA ALA A 263 -1.98 11.12 -1.03
C ALA A 263 -2.67 9.85 -0.52
N VAL A 264 -2.16 8.67 -0.89
CA VAL A 264 -2.80 7.39 -0.52
C VAL A 264 -2.57 7.07 0.96
N SER A 265 -1.38 7.39 1.51
CA SER A 265 -1.10 7.21 2.94
C SER A 265 -2.02 8.06 3.81
N ASN A 266 -2.22 9.33 3.45
CA ASN A 266 -3.18 10.18 4.16
C ASN A 266 -4.63 9.75 3.91
N GLY A 267 -4.97 9.25 2.71
CA GLY A 267 -6.29 8.72 2.40
C GLY A 267 -6.70 7.53 3.27
N ALA A 268 -5.77 6.58 3.43
CA ALA A 268 -5.98 5.45 4.31
C ALA A 268 -6.13 5.90 5.78
N ASN A 269 -5.31 6.88 6.22
CA ASN A 269 -5.39 7.42 7.57
C ASN A 269 -6.72 8.15 7.83
N LEU A 270 -7.21 8.94 6.88
CA LEU A 270 -8.52 9.60 7.01
C LEU A 270 -9.70 8.60 6.97
N THR A 271 -9.52 7.45 6.33
CA THR A 271 -10.53 6.39 6.25
C THR A 271 -10.61 5.58 7.55
N ASP A 272 -9.58 5.63 8.42
CA ASP A 272 -9.54 4.93 9.72
C ASP A 272 -10.37 5.64 10.79
N GLY A 273 -11.62 5.98 10.47
CA GLY A 273 -12.56 6.64 11.39
C GLY A 273 -13.70 5.76 11.89
N LEU A 274 -13.90 4.57 11.30
CA LEU A 274 -14.91 3.59 11.68
C LEU A 274 -14.29 2.21 11.87
N ASP A 275 -14.90 1.42 12.76
CA ASP A 275 -14.47 0.06 13.08
C ASP A 275 -14.45 -0.82 11.82
N GLY A 276 -13.29 -1.41 11.51
CA GLY A 276 -13.07 -2.29 10.37
C GLY A 276 -13.02 -1.61 8.99
N LEU A 277 -13.30 -0.33 8.87
CA LEU A 277 -13.41 0.33 7.57
C LEU A 277 -12.08 0.33 6.82
N ALA A 278 -11.02 0.89 7.39
CA ALA A 278 -9.72 1.02 6.74
C ALA A 278 -9.07 -0.35 6.49
N ALA A 279 -9.15 -1.27 7.45
CA ALA A 279 -8.59 -2.61 7.32
C ALA A 279 -9.29 -3.43 6.22
N GLY A 280 -10.63 -3.38 6.15
CA GLY A 280 -11.39 -4.11 5.15
C GLY A 280 -11.19 -3.55 3.74
N VAL A 281 -11.23 -2.21 3.58
CA VAL A 281 -10.92 -1.54 2.31
C VAL A 281 -9.52 -1.91 1.84
N SER A 282 -8.50 -1.86 2.75
CA SER A 282 -7.12 -2.21 2.43
C SER A 282 -6.96 -3.68 2.03
N ALA A 283 -7.66 -4.61 2.69
CA ALA A 283 -7.64 -6.03 2.32
C ALA A 283 -8.15 -6.26 0.89
N ILE A 284 -9.28 -5.64 0.54
CA ILE A 284 -9.90 -5.76 -0.79
C ILE A 284 -8.99 -5.15 -1.86
N ILE A 285 -8.42 -3.97 -1.62
CA ILE A 285 -7.45 -3.34 -2.52
C ILE A 285 -6.22 -4.24 -2.67
N GLY A 286 -5.72 -4.82 -1.57
CA GLY A 286 -4.57 -5.73 -1.56
C GLY A 286 -4.79 -6.97 -2.43
N ILE A 287 -6.00 -7.56 -2.41
CA ILE A 287 -6.37 -8.68 -3.29
C ILE A 287 -6.29 -8.25 -4.76
N GLY A 288 -6.84 -7.07 -5.10
CA GLY A 288 -6.79 -6.54 -6.46
C GLY A 288 -5.37 -6.29 -6.94
N ILE A 289 -4.53 -5.67 -6.12
CA ILE A 289 -3.12 -5.47 -6.44
C ILE A 289 -2.39 -6.82 -6.56
N GLY A 290 -2.75 -7.81 -5.73
CA GLY A 290 -2.22 -9.16 -5.83
C GLY A 290 -2.43 -9.80 -7.20
N VAL A 291 -3.60 -9.58 -7.80
CA VAL A 291 -3.86 -10.01 -9.19
C VAL A 291 -2.90 -9.31 -10.16
N PHE A 292 -2.72 -8.00 -10.05
CA PHE A 292 -1.78 -7.26 -10.91
C PHE A 292 -0.33 -7.73 -10.73
N VAL A 293 0.11 -7.96 -9.48
CA VAL A 293 1.45 -8.48 -9.17
C VAL A 293 1.66 -9.85 -9.81
N TYR A 294 0.69 -10.75 -9.64
CA TYR A 294 0.78 -12.10 -10.18
C TYR A 294 0.83 -12.11 -11.71
N VAL A 295 -0.07 -11.37 -12.35
CA VAL A 295 -0.15 -11.27 -13.81
C VAL A 295 1.11 -10.63 -14.40
N SER A 296 1.54 -9.47 -13.88
CA SER A 296 2.74 -8.77 -14.39
C SER A 296 4.05 -9.46 -14.00
N GLY A 297 4.02 -10.35 -13.01
CA GLY A 297 5.16 -11.17 -12.58
C GLY A 297 5.30 -12.51 -13.31
N ASN A 298 4.34 -12.90 -14.15
CA ASN A 298 4.33 -14.13 -14.91
C ASN A 298 4.28 -13.84 -16.42
N TYR A 299 5.31 -14.25 -17.16
CA TYR A 299 5.42 -13.92 -18.59
C TYR A 299 4.30 -14.52 -19.46
N ILE A 300 3.72 -15.67 -19.08
CA ILE A 300 2.62 -16.32 -19.83
C ILE A 300 1.36 -15.48 -19.69
N PHE A 301 1.00 -15.10 -18.48
CA PHE A 301 -0.18 -14.25 -18.22
C PHE A 301 0.01 -12.83 -18.75
N ALA A 302 1.23 -12.28 -18.63
CA ALA A 302 1.54 -10.97 -19.17
C ALA A 302 1.39 -10.91 -20.68
N ASP A 303 1.87 -11.92 -21.41
CA ASP A 303 1.69 -12.04 -22.87
C ASP A 303 0.21 -12.22 -23.25
N TYR A 304 -0.50 -13.13 -22.58
CA TYR A 304 -1.93 -13.39 -22.84
C TYR A 304 -2.81 -12.16 -22.64
N LEU A 305 -2.55 -11.37 -21.58
CA LEU A 305 -3.31 -10.16 -21.27
C LEU A 305 -2.73 -8.91 -21.92
N ASN A 306 -1.61 -9.03 -22.63
CA ASN A 306 -0.87 -7.91 -23.24
C ASN A 306 -0.54 -6.80 -22.22
N VAL A 307 -0.05 -7.21 -21.05
CA VAL A 307 0.43 -6.30 -20.02
C VAL A 307 1.94 -6.38 -19.89
N MET A 308 2.52 -5.32 -19.33
CA MET A 308 3.97 -5.25 -19.13
C MET A 308 4.45 -6.36 -18.20
N TYR A 309 5.38 -7.20 -18.67
CA TYR A 309 6.05 -8.17 -17.83
C TYR A 309 7.22 -7.50 -17.07
N ILE A 310 7.21 -7.67 -15.75
CA ILE A 310 8.22 -7.11 -14.85
C ILE A 310 8.99 -8.25 -14.21
N PRO A 311 10.27 -8.46 -14.54
CA PRO A 311 11.08 -9.52 -13.97
C PRO A 311 11.18 -9.44 -12.44
N ASN A 312 11.18 -10.58 -11.78
CA ASN A 312 11.24 -10.72 -10.31
C ASN A 312 10.04 -10.16 -9.53
N LEU A 313 9.01 -9.64 -10.20
CA LEU A 313 7.81 -9.12 -9.55
C LEU A 313 7.01 -10.23 -8.85
N GLY A 314 7.01 -11.44 -9.41
CA GLY A 314 6.27 -12.58 -8.84
C GLY A 314 6.58 -12.84 -7.36
N GLU A 315 7.81 -12.59 -6.91
CA GLU A 315 8.21 -12.74 -5.51
C GLU A 315 7.43 -11.79 -4.57
N LEU A 316 7.00 -10.63 -5.10
CA LEU A 316 6.20 -9.64 -4.36
C LEU A 316 4.82 -10.19 -3.96
N SER A 317 4.33 -11.24 -4.64
CA SER A 317 3.06 -11.90 -4.28
C SER A 317 3.09 -12.47 -2.85
N ILE A 318 4.26 -12.84 -2.33
CA ILE A 318 4.42 -13.32 -0.94
C ILE A 318 4.13 -12.18 0.03
N PHE A 319 4.71 -11.00 -0.23
CA PHE A 319 4.44 -9.81 0.58
C PHE A 319 2.96 -9.41 0.54
N VAL A 320 2.36 -9.42 -0.65
CA VAL A 320 0.92 -9.10 -0.83
C VAL A 320 0.05 -10.12 -0.10
N GLY A 321 0.41 -11.41 -0.14
CA GLY A 321 -0.27 -12.46 0.63
C GLY A 321 -0.22 -12.18 2.14
N ALA A 322 0.97 -11.85 2.67
CA ALA A 322 1.12 -11.46 4.07
C ALA A 322 0.32 -10.19 4.42
N PHE A 323 0.31 -9.18 3.53
CA PHE A 323 -0.46 -7.95 3.70
C PHE A 323 -1.97 -8.23 3.80
N VAL A 324 -2.52 -9.02 2.88
CA VAL A 324 -3.94 -9.38 2.86
C VAL A 324 -4.28 -10.20 4.11
N GLY A 325 -3.45 -11.19 4.45
CA GLY A 325 -3.61 -11.99 5.66
C GLY A 325 -3.59 -11.14 6.94
N ALA A 326 -2.71 -10.14 7.01
CA ALA A 326 -2.62 -9.21 8.15
C ALA A 326 -3.88 -8.35 8.28
N CYS A 327 -4.38 -7.79 7.17
CA CYS A 327 -5.60 -6.97 7.19
C CYS A 327 -6.83 -7.78 7.59
N ILE A 328 -7.01 -8.98 7.02
CA ILE A 328 -8.13 -9.88 7.37
C ILE A 328 -8.00 -10.36 8.81
N GLY A 329 -6.81 -10.76 9.24
CA GLY A 329 -6.58 -11.21 10.62
C GLY A 329 -6.79 -10.08 11.64
N PHE A 330 -6.45 -8.84 11.30
CA PHE A 330 -6.69 -7.68 12.16
C PHE A 330 -8.19 -7.37 12.30
N LEU A 331 -9.00 -7.58 11.25
CA LEU A 331 -10.45 -7.42 11.30
C LEU A 331 -11.11 -8.29 12.37
N TRP A 332 -10.50 -9.41 12.77
CA TRP A 332 -11.00 -10.26 13.85
C TRP A 332 -11.22 -9.46 15.15
N TYR A 333 -10.38 -8.48 15.41
CA TYR A 333 -10.46 -7.63 16.60
C TYR A 333 -10.96 -6.21 16.31
N ASN A 334 -10.82 -5.74 15.08
CA ASN A 334 -11.15 -4.36 14.69
C ASN A 334 -12.54 -4.22 14.08
N ALA A 335 -13.22 -5.34 13.67
CA ALA A 335 -14.61 -5.28 13.24
C ALA A 335 -15.53 -4.81 14.39
N TYR A 336 -16.63 -4.12 14.02
CA TYR A 336 -17.57 -3.57 15.00
C TYR A 336 -18.21 -4.65 15.89
N PRO A 337 -18.25 -4.48 17.21
CA PRO A 337 -17.60 -3.43 18.01
C PRO A 337 -16.10 -3.70 18.21
N ALA A 338 -15.25 -2.73 17.88
CA ALA A 338 -13.79 -2.91 17.87
C ALA A 338 -13.21 -3.10 19.28
N GLN A 339 -12.35 -4.10 19.42
CA GLN A 339 -11.56 -4.37 20.63
C GLN A 339 -10.22 -3.64 20.64
N VAL A 340 -9.79 -3.12 19.48
CA VAL A 340 -8.56 -2.35 19.28
C VAL A 340 -8.72 -1.43 18.07
N PHE A 341 -8.23 -0.20 18.18
CA PHE A 341 -8.13 0.73 17.06
C PHE A 341 -6.76 0.63 16.40
N MET A 342 -6.74 0.79 15.07
CA MET A 342 -5.53 0.68 14.27
C MET A 342 -4.51 1.76 14.64
N GLY A 343 -4.95 3.00 14.73
CA GLY A 343 -4.12 4.17 14.95
C GLY A 343 -3.29 4.55 13.73
N ASP A 344 -2.54 5.64 13.85
CA ASP A 344 -1.66 6.12 12.78
C ASP A 344 -0.54 5.13 12.44
N THR A 345 -0.15 4.28 13.42
CA THR A 345 0.81 3.17 13.25
C THR A 345 0.43 2.25 12.10
N GLY A 346 -0.85 1.88 12.00
CA GLY A 346 -1.33 0.97 10.97
C GLY A 346 -1.79 1.70 9.72
N SER A 347 -2.61 2.73 9.87
CA SER A 347 -3.30 3.37 8.74
C SER A 347 -2.35 4.08 7.77
N LEU A 348 -1.31 4.78 8.28
CA LEU A 348 -0.27 5.38 7.43
C LEU A 348 0.52 4.30 6.67
N ALA A 349 0.87 3.21 7.36
CA ALA A 349 1.61 2.10 6.74
C ALA A 349 0.78 1.40 5.65
N LEU A 350 -0.50 1.09 5.90
CA LEU A 350 -1.38 0.46 4.92
C LEU A 350 -1.48 1.29 3.63
N GLY A 351 -1.73 2.60 3.75
CA GLY A 351 -1.82 3.48 2.59
C GLY A 351 -0.51 3.59 1.82
N GLY A 352 0.63 3.70 2.52
CA GLY A 352 1.95 3.73 1.89
C GLY A 352 2.32 2.41 1.20
N ILE A 353 1.98 1.27 1.79
CA ILE A 353 2.14 -0.06 1.21
C ILE A 353 1.34 -0.16 -0.10
N ILE A 354 0.05 0.20 -0.08
CA ILE A 354 -0.82 0.18 -1.26
C ILE A 354 -0.27 1.07 -2.38
N ALA A 355 0.14 2.30 -2.05
CA ALA A 355 0.74 3.22 -3.01
C ALA A 355 2.01 2.64 -3.65
N SER A 356 2.92 2.13 -2.80
CA SER A 356 4.20 1.58 -3.25
C SER A 356 4.02 0.35 -4.12
N LEU A 357 3.10 -0.55 -3.75
CA LEU A 357 2.74 -1.72 -4.57
C LEU A 357 2.22 -1.30 -5.95
N ALA A 358 1.29 -0.34 -6.01
CA ALA A 358 0.73 0.15 -7.27
C ALA A 358 1.80 0.74 -8.20
N ILE A 359 2.75 1.50 -7.64
CA ILE A 359 3.86 2.11 -8.37
C ILE A 359 4.84 1.03 -8.88
N ILE A 360 5.19 0.04 -8.04
CA ILE A 360 6.08 -1.07 -8.42
C ILE A 360 5.48 -1.88 -9.58
N VAL A 361 4.18 -2.13 -9.55
CA VAL A 361 3.45 -2.88 -10.60
C VAL A 361 3.17 -2.02 -11.84
N ARG A 362 3.55 -0.74 -11.82
CA ARG A 362 3.27 0.21 -12.92
C ARG A 362 1.78 0.38 -13.20
N LYS A 363 0.96 0.44 -12.14
CA LYS A 363 -0.50 0.61 -12.17
C LYS A 363 -0.95 1.84 -11.36
N GLU A 364 -0.08 2.79 -11.15
CA GLU A 364 -0.35 3.98 -10.33
C GLU A 364 -1.50 4.84 -10.87
N TRP A 365 -1.73 4.85 -12.17
CA TRP A 365 -2.87 5.56 -12.77
C TRP A 365 -4.23 4.88 -12.55
N LEU A 366 -4.23 3.64 -12.06
CA LEU A 366 -5.45 2.96 -11.60
C LEU A 366 -5.78 3.26 -10.13
N ILE A 367 -4.88 3.89 -9.37
CA ILE A 367 -5.12 4.26 -7.96
C ILE A 367 -6.43 5.04 -7.77
N PRO A 368 -6.78 6.05 -8.59
CA PRO A 368 -8.06 6.74 -8.44
C PRO A 368 -9.28 5.83 -8.52
N ILE A 369 -9.16 4.69 -9.19
CA ILE A 369 -10.24 3.70 -9.32
C ILE A 369 -10.20 2.75 -8.11
N PHE A 370 -9.18 1.90 -7.98
CA PHE A 370 -9.18 0.87 -6.93
C PHE A 370 -9.00 1.43 -5.50
N CYS A 371 -8.41 2.61 -5.33
CA CYS A 371 -8.40 3.37 -4.08
C CYS A 371 -9.49 4.44 -4.02
N GLY A 372 -10.55 4.33 -4.83
CA GLY A 372 -11.60 5.35 -4.94
C GLY A 372 -12.25 5.72 -3.60
N VAL A 373 -12.37 4.78 -2.68
CA VAL A 373 -12.85 5.05 -1.32
C VAL A 373 -11.90 6.00 -0.58
N PHE A 374 -10.58 5.74 -0.58
CA PHE A 374 -9.59 6.64 0.03
C PHE A 374 -9.59 8.02 -0.63
N LEU A 375 -9.76 8.05 -1.96
CA LEU A 375 -9.83 9.29 -2.71
C LEU A 375 -11.05 10.12 -2.32
N ILE A 376 -12.24 9.52 -2.25
CA ILE A 376 -13.49 10.21 -1.90
C ILE A 376 -13.45 10.73 -0.45
N GLU A 377 -12.90 9.94 0.48
CA GLU A 377 -12.69 10.37 1.86
C GLU A 377 -11.79 11.61 1.93
N ASN A 378 -10.64 11.59 1.25
CA ASN A 378 -9.75 12.75 1.14
C ASN A 378 -10.43 13.96 0.51
N LEU A 379 -11.10 13.78 -0.64
CA LEU A 379 -11.76 14.86 -1.36
C LEU A 379 -12.87 15.48 -0.52
N SER A 380 -13.61 14.69 0.25
CA SER A 380 -14.66 15.21 1.12
C SER A 380 -14.12 16.20 2.16
N VAL A 381 -12.92 15.91 2.71
CA VAL A 381 -12.25 16.81 3.67
C VAL A 381 -11.72 18.06 2.96
N ILE A 382 -11.08 17.92 1.82
CA ILE A 382 -10.55 19.05 1.04
C ILE A 382 -11.68 20.00 0.64
N ILE A 383 -12.77 19.48 0.10
CA ILE A 383 -13.95 20.25 -0.30
C ILE A 383 -14.57 20.97 0.92
N GLN A 384 -14.79 20.23 2.02
CA GLN A 384 -15.38 20.80 3.24
C GLN A 384 -14.54 21.94 3.81
N VAL A 385 -13.23 21.73 3.97
CA VAL A 385 -12.33 22.73 4.56
C VAL A 385 -12.17 23.94 3.65
N SER A 386 -12.02 23.72 2.34
CA SER A 386 -11.87 24.80 1.36
C SER A 386 -13.12 25.65 1.27
N TYR A 387 -14.29 25.02 1.17
CA TYR A 387 -15.56 25.73 1.12
C TYR A 387 -15.87 26.48 2.42
N PHE A 388 -15.59 25.88 3.58
CA PHE A 388 -15.78 26.53 4.87
C PHE A 388 -14.89 27.79 5.02
N LYS A 389 -13.61 27.70 4.62
CA LYS A 389 -12.69 28.86 4.63
C LYS A 389 -13.14 29.94 3.65
N TYR A 390 -13.54 29.55 2.44
CA TYR A 390 -14.01 30.48 1.42
C TYR A 390 -15.27 31.24 1.88
N THR A 391 -16.29 30.52 2.39
CA THR A 391 -17.54 31.15 2.84
C THR A 391 -17.33 32.00 4.07
N LYS A 392 -16.46 31.59 5.02
CA LYS A 392 -16.11 32.41 6.16
C LYS A 392 -15.45 33.72 5.76
N LYS A 393 -14.55 33.69 4.74
CA LYS A 393 -13.92 34.92 4.21
C LYS A 393 -14.93 35.82 3.49
N LYS A 394 -15.88 35.24 2.73
CA LYS A 394 -16.80 35.99 1.87
C LYS A 394 -18.04 36.51 2.62
N TYR A 395 -18.57 35.73 3.56
CA TYR A 395 -19.86 36.02 4.22
C TYR A 395 -19.74 36.21 5.73
N GLY A 396 -18.51 36.16 6.29
CA GLY A 396 -18.31 36.23 7.75
C GLY A 396 -18.56 34.91 8.49
N GLU A 397 -19.37 34.01 7.93
CA GLU A 397 -19.76 32.73 8.50
C GLU A 397 -19.31 31.56 7.64
N GLY A 398 -18.76 30.51 8.29
CA GLY A 398 -18.33 29.30 7.60
C GLY A 398 -19.52 28.38 7.34
N ARG A 399 -19.81 28.09 6.06
CA ARG A 399 -20.86 27.14 5.65
C ARG A 399 -20.28 25.76 5.35
N ARG A 400 -21.07 24.70 5.59
CA ARG A 400 -20.66 23.32 5.37
C ARG A 400 -21.33 22.77 4.11
N VAL A 401 -20.55 21.97 3.32
CA VAL A 401 -21.08 21.18 2.20
C VAL A 401 -21.65 19.86 2.71
N PHE A 402 -20.88 19.16 3.54
CA PHE A 402 -21.30 17.93 4.18
C PHE A 402 -21.70 18.18 5.63
N LEU A 403 -22.59 17.37 6.18
CA LEU A 403 -22.95 17.45 7.61
C LEU A 403 -21.71 17.31 8.50
N MET A 404 -20.79 16.43 8.08
CA MET A 404 -19.48 16.22 8.69
C MET A 404 -18.51 15.65 7.65
N SER A 405 -17.20 15.85 7.77
CA SER A 405 -16.16 15.20 6.95
C SER A 405 -15.15 14.51 7.87
N PRO A 406 -14.53 13.41 7.47
CA PRO A 406 -14.66 12.67 6.19
C PRO A 406 -16.07 12.10 5.91
N LEU A 407 -16.29 11.56 4.70
CA LEU A 407 -17.61 11.19 4.19
C LEU A 407 -18.35 10.13 5.04
N HIS A 408 -17.61 9.16 5.63
CA HIS A 408 -18.20 8.17 6.53
C HIS A 408 -18.91 8.82 7.72
N HIS A 409 -18.39 9.90 8.30
CA HIS A 409 -19.05 10.65 9.37
C HIS A 409 -20.30 11.41 8.89
N HIS A 410 -20.34 11.81 7.61
CA HIS A 410 -21.57 12.38 7.03
C HIS A 410 -22.73 11.37 7.08
N TYR A 411 -22.44 10.10 6.74
CA TYR A 411 -23.47 9.05 6.82
C TYR A 411 -23.85 8.68 8.25
N GLN A 412 -22.90 8.71 9.20
CA GLN A 412 -23.24 8.55 10.62
C GLN A 412 -24.19 9.68 11.09
N LYS A 413 -23.93 10.94 10.71
CA LYS A 413 -24.82 12.07 11.02
C LYS A 413 -26.20 11.97 10.35
N LYS A 414 -26.34 11.19 9.28
CA LYS A 414 -27.62 10.82 8.67
C LYS A 414 -28.33 9.66 9.38
N GLY A 415 -27.79 9.14 10.49
CA GLY A 415 -28.40 8.05 11.26
C GLY A 415 -28.10 6.64 10.73
N PHE A 416 -27.11 6.47 9.82
CA PHE A 416 -26.69 5.13 9.43
C PHE A 416 -25.79 4.51 10.49
N HIS A 417 -26.11 3.27 10.86
CA HIS A 417 -25.27 2.49 11.77
C HIS A 417 -23.88 2.22 11.18
N GLU A 418 -22.84 2.29 12.01
CA GLU A 418 -21.44 2.22 11.62
C GLU A 418 -21.11 0.96 10.80
N ASN A 419 -21.53 -0.21 11.25
CA ASN A 419 -21.34 -1.47 10.54
C ASN A 419 -21.91 -1.44 9.11
N LYS A 420 -23.10 -0.85 8.95
CA LYS A 420 -23.75 -0.69 7.63
C LYS A 420 -22.94 0.21 6.71
N ILE A 421 -22.32 1.25 7.26
CA ILE A 421 -21.45 2.14 6.49
C ILE A 421 -20.19 1.36 6.04
N ALA A 422 -19.50 0.70 6.97
CA ALA A 422 -18.28 -0.06 6.66
C ALA A 422 -18.52 -1.11 5.57
N ILE A 423 -19.57 -1.93 5.69
CA ILE A 423 -19.93 -2.95 4.69
C ILE A 423 -20.23 -2.33 3.32
N ARG A 424 -20.95 -1.22 3.26
CA ARG A 424 -21.23 -0.53 1.99
C ARG A 424 -19.97 -0.01 1.32
N PHE A 425 -19.04 0.54 2.07
CA PHE A 425 -17.75 0.98 1.55
C PHE A 425 -16.89 -0.21 1.06
N TRP A 426 -16.95 -1.36 1.74
CA TRP A 426 -16.31 -2.59 1.24
C TRP A 426 -16.90 -3.05 -0.10
N ILE A 427 -18.23 -3.06 -0.22
CA ILE A 427 -18.91 -3.41 -1.48
C ILE A 427 -18.49 -2.46 -2.60
N ILE A 428 -18.47 -1.14 -2.34
CA ILE A 428 -17.99 -0.15 -3.31
C ILE A 428 -16.53 -0.44 -3.70
N THR A 429 -15.66 -0.76 -2.72
CA THR A 429 -14.26 -1.09 -2.98
C THR A 429 -14.14 -2.34 -3.86
N VAL A 430 -14.94 -3.39 -3.60
CA VAL A 430 -14.98 -4.58 -4.45
C VAL A 430 -15.34 -4.22 -5.89
N LEU A 431 -16.39 -3.42 -6.10
CA LEU A 431 -16.80 -2.97 -7.43
C LEU A 431 -15.68 -2.20 -8.14
N LEU A 432 -15.00 -1.29 -7.45
CA LEU A 432 -13.90 -0.49 -7.99
C LEU A 432 -12.66 -1.36 -8.32
N VAL A 433 -12.36 -2.33 -7.48
CA VAL A 433 -11.25 -3.28 -7.72
C VAL A 433 -11.56 -4.18 -8.91
N VAL A 434 -12.78 -4.71 -9.01
CA VAL A 434 -13.20 -5.51 -10.18
C VAL A 434 -13.16 -4.66 -11.44
N ALA A 435 -13.67 -3.42 -11.41
CA ALA A 435 -13.56 -2.49 -12.54
C ALA A 435 -12.10 -2.28 -12.95
N SER A 436 -11.18 -2.12 -11.99
CA SER A 436 -9.75 -1.97 -12.27
C SER A 436 -9.14 -3.23 -12.91
N ILE A 437 -9.53 -4.43 -12.47
CA ILE A 437 -9.05 -5.70 -13.07
C ILE A 437 -9.56 -5.86 -14.50
N VAL A 438 -10.81 -5.47 -14.75
CA VAL A 438 -11.40 -5.53 -16.12
C VAL A 438 -10.59 -4.67 -17.09
N THR A 439 -10.00 -3.55 -16.65
CA THR A 439 -9.14 -2.70 -17.50
C THR A 439 -7.91 -3.42 -18.05
N LEU A 440 -7.48 -4.55 -17.46
CA LEU A 440 -6.37 -5.36 -18.01
C LEU A 440 -6.66 -5.88 -19.43
N LYS A 441 -7.93 -6.10 -19.77
CA LYS A 441 -8.34 -6.66 -21.05
C LYS A 441 -8.97 -5.64 -22.00
N VAL A 442 -9.32 -4.45 -21.51
CA VAL A 442 -9.92 -3.37 -22.33
C VAL A 442 -8.82 -2.71 -23.15
N ARG A 443 -8.89 -2.80 -24.47
CA ARG A 443 -7.94 -2.24 -25.45
C ARG A 443 -8.50 -0.97 -26.09
#